data_e53044367100c4b284d82a2b742a9be8
#
_entry.id   e53044367100c4b284d82a2b742a9be8
#
_cell.length_a   1.000
_cell.length_b   1.000
_cell.length_c   1.000
_cell.angle_alpha   90.00
_cell.angle_beta   90.00
_cell.angle_gamma   90.00
#
_symmetry.space_group_name_H-M   'P 1'
#
loop_
_entity.id
_entity.type
_entity.pdbx_description
1 polymer ?
#
loop_
_entity_poly.entity_id
_entity_poly.type
_entity_poly.pdbx_seq_one_letter_code
_entity_poly.pdbx_strand_id
1 'polypeptide(L)'
;MTTMPQIVNHPPAPQLDEDRLAWLALVLAPGLGPKRILDSVKQLKAPGQIFELPLTALEGLRFPAEAAQFIFDGKARQSAEEEWARVSAQGATLVTYGCPEYPERLKEIYDPPPVLWVRGAATLLSRPGIAIVGTRHPSPYGTGMTEMLARDLAVRRLLIISGMARGIDSCAHKGALAARMPTVAVWGTGIDVIYPKENKKLAEDILATGGAIVSELPMGTFPAPQNFPRRNRILSGLAVAVLVVEAAENSGTRVTARCAADQNRDLYAVPGNVTSKGSWTPNTLIKQGAKLVATWEDVWEDLPSQVRLELEAEAPLESKSATTASLLPDPVLRPEEAMVLEVLRTDDSLQIDEILELLETQLTSSEVFMALFELEITGRIRQLPGKNYVRTM
;
A
#
# COMPACT_ATOMS: atom_id res chain seq x y z
N MET A 1 -34.40 -1.46 -37.21
CA MET A 1 -33.83 -0.39 -36.37
C MET A 1 -32.45 -0.84 -35.99
N THR A 2 -31.45 -0.31 -36.67
CA THR A 2 -30.04 -0.69 -36.51
C THR A 2 -29.42 0.26 -35.48
N THR A 3 -29.09 -0.27 -34.31
CA THR A 3 -28.41 0.48 -33.25
C THR A 3 -26.97 0.79 -33.70
N MET A 4 -26.64 2.06 -33.84
CA MET A 4 -25.26 2.52 -34.05
C MET A 4 -24.42 2.27 -32.80
N PRO A 5 -23.16 1.84 -32.94
CA PRO A 5 -22.25 1.69 -31.81
C PRO A 5 -21.92 3.07 -31.24
N GLN A 6 -22.04 3.22 -29.91
CA GLN A 6 -21.60 4.40 -29.17
C GLN A 6 -20.07 4.52 -29.32
N ILE A 7 -19.64 5.64 -29.88
CA ILE A 7 -18.22 6.03 -29.92
C ILE A 7 -17.82 6.37 -28.48
N VAL A 8 -17.02 5.50 -27.89
CA VAL A 8 -16.35 5.77 -26.61
C VAL A 8 -15.30 6.86 -26.89
N ASN A 9 -15.59 8.09 -26.49
CA ASN A 9 -14.62 9.18 -26.52
C ASN A 9 -13.50 8.85 -25.53
N HIS A 10 -12.39 8.32 -26.03
CA HIS A 10 -11.14 8.32 -25.28
C HIS A 10 -10.68 9.78 -25.14
N PRO A 11 -10.24 10.22 -23.93
CA PRO A 11 -9.63 11.54 -23.79
C PRO A 11 -8.43 11.61 -24.75
N PRO A 12 -8.15 12.79 -25.35
CA PRO A 12 -7.02 12.96 -26.26
C PRO A 12 -5.73 12.52 -25.55
N ALA A 13 -4.87 11.81 -26.27
CA ALA A 13 -3.56 11.44 -25.78
C ALA A 13 -2.85 12.69 -25.21
N PRO A 14 -2.28 12.64 -24.00
CA PRO A 14 -1.59 13.78 -23.43
C PRO A 14 -0.53 14.26 -24.43
N GLN A 15 -0.54 15.55 -24.75
CA GLN A 15 0.49 16.15 -25.57
C GLN A 15 1.86 15.82 -24.99
N LEU A 16 2.82 15.47 -25.86
CA LEU A 16 4.18 15.14 -25.47
C LEU A 16 4.78 16.36 -24.76
N ASP A 17 4.96 16.24 -23.46
CA ASP A 17 5.56 17.26 -22.62
C ASP A 17 7.08 17.04 -22.63
N GLU A 18 7.82 17.95 -23.25
CA GLU A 18 9.27 17.86 -23.43
C GLU A 18 10.00 17.70 -22.08
N ASP A 19 9.53 18.36 -21.04
CA ASP A 19 10.13 18.21 -19.71
C ASP A 19 9.92 16.80 -19.15
N ARG A 20 8.72 16.25 -19.26
CA ARG A 20 8.44 14.86 -18.81
C ARG A 20 9.25 13.86 -19.62
N LEU A 21 9.38 14.09 -20.94
CA LEU A 21 10.19 13.24 -21.79
C LEU A 21 11.68 13.29 -21.39
N ALA A 22 12.19 14.47 -21.08
CA ALA A 22 13.56 14.63 -20.61
C ALA A 22 13.82 13.91 -19.28
N TRP A 23 12.91 14.02 -18.31
CA TRP A 23 13.00 13.25 -17.07
C TRP A 23 13.01 11.74 -17.32
N LEU A 24 12.11 11.26 -18.19
CA LEU A 24 12.02 9.86 -18.55
C LEU A 24 13.29 9.36 -19.22
N ALA A 25 13.85 10.12 -20.16
CA ALA A 25 15.08 9.79 -20.86
C ALA A 25 16.28 9.63 -19.89
N LEU A 26 16.36 10.49 -18.86
CA LEU A 26 17.40 10.38 -17.82
C LEU A 26 17.24 9.11 -16.98
N VAL A 27 16.01 8.75 -16.61
CA VAL A 27 15.75 7.54 -15.80
C VAL A 27 16.04 6.26 -16.59
N LEU A 28 15.85 6.27 -17.90
CA LEU A 28 16.12 5.13 -18.78
C LEU A 28 17.61 4.99 -19.15
N ALA A 29 18.45 5.99 -18.84
CA ALA A 29 19.88 5.92 -19.08
C ALA A 29 20.56 4.86 -18.20
N PRO A 30 21.36 3.92 -18.76
CA PRO A 30 21.94 2.80 -18.02
C PRO A 30 22.81 3.24 -16.84
N GLY A 31 22.56 2.69 -15.64
CA GLY A 31 23.37 2.96 -14.46
C GLY A 31 23.25 4.37 -13.86
N LEU A 32 22.36 5.22 -14.39
CA LEU A 32 22.13 6.55 -13.88
C LEU A 32 21.08 6.50 -12.76
N GLY A 33 21.52 6.64 -11.51
CA GLY A 33 20.64 6.57 -10.35
C GLY A 33 19.91 7.88 -10.03
N PRO A 34 18.78 7.81 -9.28
CA PRO A 34 17.91 8.95 -8.97
C PRO A 34 18.66 10.18 -8.45
N LYS A 35 19.52 9.99 -7.47
CA LYS A 35 20.28 11.10 -6.85
C LYS A 35 21.13 11.88 -7.85
N ARG A 36 21.86 11.17 -8.74
CA ARG A 36 22.67 11.86 -9.76
C ARG A 36 21.82 12.64 -10.75
N ILE A 37 20.68 12.08 -11.14
CA ILE A 37 19.73 12.76 -12.02
C ILE A 37 19.28 14.06 -11.35
N LEU A 38 18.80 13.99 -10.11
CA LEU A 38 18.29 15.15 -9.38
C LEU A 38 19.35 16.20 -9.13
N ASP A 39 20.56 15.81 -8.70
CA ASP A 39 21.68 16.72 -8.46
C ASP A 39 22.07 17.44 -9.77
N SER A 40 22.12 16.74 -10.89
CA SER A 40 22.44 17.33 -12.19
C SER A 40 21.37 18.28 -12.71
N VAL A 41 20.09 17.91 -12.58
CA VAL A 41 18.97 18.79 -12.95
C VAL A 41 18.94 20.03 -12.06
N LYS A 42 19.21 19.88 -10.76
CA LYS A 42 19.32 21.02 -9.82
C LYS A 42 20.44 21.99 -10.22
N GLN A 43 21.58 21.45 -10.66
CA GLN A 43 22.71 22.25 -11.11
C GLN A 43 22.40 23.02 -12.41
N LEU A 44 21.72 22.37 -13.35
CA LEU A 44 21.42 22.93 -14.67
C LEU A 44 20.05 23.63 -14.76
N LYS A 45 19.23 23.52 -13.71
CA LYS A 45 17.88 24.10 -13.56
C LYS A 45 16.77 23.46 -14.39
N ALA A 46 17.08 22.70 -15.43
CA ALA A 46 16.07 22.01 -16.25
C ALA A 46 16.62 20.67 -16.77
N PRO A 47 15.79 19.61 -16.86
CA PRO A 47 16.23 18.29 -17.32
C PRO A 47 16.65 18.33 -18.80
N GLY A 48 15.99 19.13 -19.63
CA GLY A 48 16.28 19.26 -21.07
C GLY A 48 17.70 19.75 -21.34
N GLN A 49 18.28 20.61 -20.49
CA GLN A 49 19.63 21.14 -20.68
C GLN A 49 20.73 20.08 -20.62
N ILE A 50 20.45 18.93 -19.99
CA ILE A 50 21.41 17.82 -19.95
C ILE A 50 21.68 17.27 -21.35
N PHE A 51 20.68 17.28 -22.22
CA PHE A 51 20.78 16.75 -23.59
C PHE A 51 21.48 17.68 -24.58
N GLU A 52 21.74 18.94 -24.18
CA GLU A 52 22.49 19.93 -24.95
C GLU A 52 23.99 19.89 -24.65
N LEU A 53 24.41 19.11 -23.64
CA LEU A 53 25.78 19.06 -23.20
C LEU A 53 26.66 18.16 -24.08
N PRO A 54 27.92 18.55 -24.35
CA PRO A 54 28.87 17.68 -24.97
C PRO A 54 29.26 16.52 -24.03
N LEU A 55 29.74 15.42 -24.60
CA LEU A 55 30.06 14.17 -23.87
C LEU A 55 30.97 14.42 -22.64
N THR A 56 31.99 15.27 -22.79
CA THR A 56 32.93 15.59 -21.70
C THR A 56 32.25 16.32 -20.53
N ALA A 57 31.22 17.12 -20.81
CA ALA A 57 30.44 17.78 -19.76
C ALA A 57 29.51 16.79 -19.04
N LEU A 58 28.93 15.82 -19.76
CA LEU A 58 28.15 14.73 -19.16
C LEU A 58 29.01 13.86 -18.23
N GLU A 59 30.22 13.54 -18.63
CA GLU A 59 31.19 12.86 -17.76
C GLU A 59 31.58 13.71 -16.54
N GLY A 60 31.70 15.03 -16.72
CA GLY A 60 31.94 16.00 -15.65
C GLY A 60 30.82 16.03 -14.60
N LEU A 61 29.58 15.69 -14.95
CA LEU A 61 28.45 15.48 -14.02
C LEU A 61 28.54 14.14 -13.26
N ARG A 62 29.63 13.40 -13.42
CA ARG A 62 29.86 12.07 -12.84
C ARG A 62 28.84 11.03 -13.33
N PHE A 63 28.34 11.18 -14.54
CA PHE A 63 27.54 10.15 -15.16
C PHE A 63 28.41 8.93 -15.50
N PRO A 64 27.88 7.71 -15.35
CA PRO A 64 28.57 6.53 -15.89
C PRO A 64 28.86 6.74 -17.38
N ALA A 65 30.01 6.31 -17.86
CA ALA A 65 30.40 6.49 -19.26
C ALA A 65 29.33 5.94 -20.23
N GLU A 66 28.76 4.79 -19.92
CA GLU A 66 27.66 4.20 -20.70
C GLU A 66 26.43 5.12 -20.76
N ALA A 67 26.04 5.71 -19.61
CA ALA A 67 24.91 6.64 -19.55
C ALA A 67 25.20 7.94 -20.35
N ALA A 68 26.40 8.51 -20.18
CA ALA A 68 26.82 9.70 -20.90
C ALA A 68 26.80 9.48 -22.41
N GLN A 69 27.36 8.35 -22.88
CA GLN A 69 27.33 7.99 -24.30
C GLN A 69 25.90 7.73 -24.80
N PHE A 70 25.07 7.04 -24.02
CA PHE A 70 23.67 6.75 -24.35
C PHE A 70 22.85 8.03 -24.54
N ILE A 71 23.09 9.05 -23.68
CA ILE A 71 22.46 10.36 -23.77
C ILE A 71 22.99 11.12 -25.00
N PHE A 72 24.31 11.15 -25.18
CA PHE A 72 24.97 11.87 -26.28
C PHE A 72 24.57 11.33 -27.66
N ASP A 73 24.41 10.03 -27.80
CA ASP A 73 23.97 9.36 -29.04
C ASP A 73 22.45 9.61 -29.35
N GLY A 74 21.72 10.29 -28.49
CA GLY A 74 20.26 10.48 -28.63
C GLY A 74 19.41 9.25 -28.30
N LYS A 75 20.02 8.12 -27.92
CA LYS A 75 19.34 6.86 -27.60
C LYS A 75 18.42 6.99 -26.38
N ALA A 76 18.78 7.83 -25.42
CA ALA A 76 17.98 8.09 -24.24
C ALA A 76 16.62 8.70 -24.60
N ARG A 77 16.60 9.66 -25.54
CA ARG A 77 15.38 10.29 -26.05
C ARG A 77 14.53 9.27 -26.80
N GLN A 78 15.11 8.51 -27.70
CA GLN A 78 14.39 7.46 -28.43
C GLN A 78 13.73 6.46 -27.47
N SER A 79 14.48 5.97 -26.48
CA SER A 79 13.94 5.05 -25.49
C SER A 79 12.80 5.68 -24.67
N ALA A 80 12.86 6.98 -24.38
CA ALA A 80 11.81 7.69 -23.66
C ALA A 80 10.54 7.82 -24.53
N GLU A 81 10.67 8.09 -25.82
CA GLU A 81 9.53 8.16 -26.75
C GLU A 81 8.85 6.80 -26.89
N GLU A 82 9.61 5.71 -26.99
CA GLU A 82 9.09 4.34 -27.02
C GLU A 82 8.38 3.97 -25.70
N GLU A 83 8.97 4.33 -24.56
CA GLU A 83 8.38 4.09 -23.24
C GLU A 83 7.09 4.91 -23.04
N TRP A 84 7.09 6.18 -23.42
CA TRP A 84 5.92 7.05 -23.39
C TRP A 84 4.75 6.47 -24.19
N ALA A 85 5.03 5.97 -25.39
CA ALA A 85 4.00 5.33 -26.22
C ALA A 85 3.41 4.09 -25.53
N ARG A 86 4.25 3.25 -24.89
CA ARG A 86 3.80 2.08 -24.11
C ARG A 86 2.93 2.48 -22.93
N VAL A 87 3.36 3.48 -22.16
CA VAL A 87 2.64 4.01 -20.99
C VAL A 87 1.27 4.52 -21.41
N SER A 88 1.19 5.32 -22.48
CA SER A 88 -0.06 5.86 -23.01
C SER A 88 -1.01 4.76 -23.49
N ALA A 89 -0.50 3.75 -24.19
CA ALA A 89 -1.28 2.61 -24.65
C ALA A 89 -1.92 1.78 -23.51
N GLN A 90 -1.32 1.82 -22.31
CA GLN A 90 -1.82 1.13 -21.11
C GLN A 90 -2.74 2.03 -20.24
N GLY A 91 -3.07 3.25 -20.68
CA GLY A 91 -3.84 4.20 -19.90
C GLY A 91 -3.15 4.60 -18.58
N ALA A 92 -1.82 4.53 -18.56
CA ALA A 92 -1.00 5.00 -17.45
C ALA A 92 -0.51 6.42 -17.69
N THR A 93 -0.08 7.10 -16.63
CA THR A 93 0.50 8.46 -16.68
C THR A 93 1.86 8.47 -16.04
N LEU A 94 2.71 9.43 -16.43
CA LEU A 94 4.00 9.69 -15.80
C LEU A 94 3.90 10.93 -14.92
N VAL A 95 4.30 10.77 -13.66
CA VAL A 95 4.43 11.87 -12.70
C VAL A 95 5.92 12.09 -12.44
N THR A 96 6.45 13.23 -12.91
CA THR A 96 7.88 13.55 -12.84
C THR A 96 8.17 14.49 -11.67
N TYR A 97 9.39 14.46 -11.15
CA TYR A 97 9.82 15.27 -10.01
C TYR A 97 9.58 16.78 -10.18
N GLY A 98 9.60 17.27 -11.43
CA GLY A 98 9.36 18.67 -11.75
C GLY A 98 7.89 19.07 -11.87
N CYS A 99 6.94 18.13 -11.93
CA CYS A 99 5.54 18.47 -12.14
C CYS A 99 4.80 18.78 -10.82
N PRO A 100 3.75 19.62 -10.88
CA PRO A 100 2.97 19.99 -9.68
C PRO A 100 2.30 18.80 -8.97
N GLU A 101 1.98 17.74 -9.71
CA GLU A 101 1.33 16.53 -9.20
C GLU A 101 2.29 15.61 -8.42
N TYR A 102 3.61 15.90 -8.46
CA TYR A 102 4.57 15.09 -7.73
C TYR A 102 4.41 15.26 -6.22
N PRO A 103 4.29 14.18 -5.43
CA PRO A 103 4.02 14.26 -4.00
C PRO A 103 5.13 14.99 -3.23
N GLU A 104 4.81 16.06 -2.52
CA GLU A 104 5.79 16.83 -1.75
C GLU A 104 6.49 15.96 -0.70
N ARG A 105 5.74 15.10 0.02
CA ARG A 105 6.34 14.17 1.01
C ARG A 105 7.39 13.26 0.39
N LEU A 106 7.20 12.87 -0.87
CA LEU A 106 8.18 12.01 -1.56
C LEU A 106 9.42 12.78 -2.01
N LYS A 107 9.33 14.10 -2.20
CA LYS A 107 10.52 14.94 -2.47
C LYS A 107 11.48 15.03 -1.28
N GLU A 108 10.98 14.82 -0.07
CA GLU A 108 11.76 14.94 1.18
C GLU A 108 12.70 13.77 1.44
N ILE A 109 12.48 12.60 0.79
CA ILE A 109 13.34 11.44 1.00
C ILE A 109 14.72 11.64 0.35
N TYR A 110 15.73 10.88 0.82
CA TYR A 110 17.12 11.02 0.35
C TYR A 110 17.29 10.83 -1.17
N ASP A 111 16.56 9.92 -1.76
CA ASP A 111 16.66 9.53 -3.17
C ASP A 111 15.26 9.40 -3.82
N PRO A 112 14.51 10.52 -3.95
CA PRO A 112 13.19 10.46 -4.55
C PRO A 112 13.25 9.97 -6.00
N PRO A 113 12.29 9.15 -6.44
CA PRO A 113 12.25 8.67 -7.82
C PRO A 113 11.99 9.84 -8.79
N PRO A 114 12.84 10.12 -9.78
CA PRO A 114 12.62 11.25 -10.70
C PRO A 114 11.35 11.10 -11.54
N VAL A 115 10.90 9.88 -11.76
CA VAL A 115 9.66 9.55 -12.50
C VAL A 115 8.91 8.44 -11.76
N LEU A 116 7.60 8.59 -11.71
CA LEU A 116 6.66 7.59 -11.25
C LEU A 116 5.74 7.21 -12.42
N TRP A 117 5.57 5.92 -12.65
CA TRP A 117 4.55 5.36 -13.52
C TRP A 117 3.29 5.14 -12.69
N VAL A 118 2.15 5.69 -13.11
CA VAL A 118 0.91 5.67 -12.34
C VAL A 118 -0.24 5.16 -13.19
N ARG A 119 -0.97 4.16 -12.69
CA ARG A 119 -2.28 3.77 -13.22
C ARG A 119 -3.35 4.16 -12.21
N GLY A 120 -4.44 4.75 -12.66
CA GLY A 120 -5.51 5.27 -11.81
C GLY A 120 -5.28 6.72 -11.39
N ALA A 121 -5.78 7.11 -10.21
CA ALA A 121 -5.84 8.50 -9.77
C ALA A 121 -4.51 9.00 -9.21
N ALA A 122 -3.67 9.65 -10.03
CA ALA A 122 -2.38 10.20 -9.61
C ALA A 122 -2.49 11.25 -8.50
N THR A 123 -3.62 11.96 -8.42
CA THR A 123 -3.91 12.97 -7.38
C THR A 123 -3.91 12.39 -5.96
N LEU A 124 -4.17 11.08 -5.82
CA LEU A 124 -4.12 10.40 -4.52
C LEU A 124 -2.72 10.41 -3.89
N LEU A 125 -1.66 10.50 -4.70
CA LEU A 125 -0.29 10.42 -4.21
C LEU A 125 0.09 11.60 -3.31
N SER A 126 -0.60 12.72 -3.43
CA SER A 126 -0.39 13.91 -2.59
C SER A 126 -1.23 13.91 -1.31
N ARG A 127 -2.23 13.02 -1.20
CA ARG A 127 -3.11 12.94 -0.02
C ARG A 127 -2.36 12.37 1.19
N PRO A 128 -2.74 12.81 2.40
CA PRO A 128 -2.27 12.16 3.62
C PRO A 128 -2.64 10.68 3.65
N GLY A 129 -1.65 9.83 3.91
CA GLY A 129 -1.86 8.39 3.94
C GLY A 129 -0.95 7.68 4.94
N ILE A 130 -1.33 6.47 5.30
CA ILE A 130 -0.56 5.56 6.15
C ILE A 130 -0.13 4.33 5.36
N ALA A 131 1.15 3.98 5.46
CA ALA A 131 1.65 2.74 4.86
C ALA A 131 1.44 1.58 5.84
N ILE A 132 0.66 0.57 5.47
CA ILE A 132 0.44 -0.63 6.28
C ILE A 132 1.23 -1.78 5.67
N VAL A 133 2.12 -2.39 6.46
CA VAL A 133 3.05 -3.41 6.01
C VAL A 133 3.19 -4.55 7.01
N GLY A 134 3.59 -5.74 6.51
CA GLY A 134 3.78 -6.88 7.40
C GLY A 134 4.20 -8.15 6.68
N THR A 135 3.99 -9.27 7.35
CA THR A 135 4.32 -10.61 6.87
C THR A 135 3.47 -11.03 5.66
N ARG A 136 4.05 -11.87 4.81
CA ARG A 136 3.33 -12.51 3.69
C ARG A 136 2.44 -13.68 4.13
N HIS A 137 2.59 -14.13 5.37
CA HIS A 137 1.84 -15.22 5.98
C HIS A 137 1.32 -14.77 7.35
N PRO A 138 0.28 -13.91 7.38
CA PRO A 138 -0.29 -13.42 8.62
C PRO A 138 -1.06 -14.51 9.35
N SER A 139 -1.12 -14.38 10.67
CA SER A 139 -2.06 -15.12 11.49
C SER A 139 -3.50 -14.60 11.28
N PRO A 140 -4.53 -15.33 11.76
CA PRO A 140 -5.89 -14.81 11.81
C PRO A 140 -5.98 -13.45 12.53
N TYR A 141 -5.25 -13.30 13.63
CA TYR A 141 -5.11 -12.02 14.35
C TYR A 141 -4.55 -10.91 13.47
N GLY A 142 -3.39 -11.14 12.83
CA GLY A 142 -2.78 -10.14 11.94
C GLY A 142 -3.68 -9.76 10.77
N THR A 143 -4.41 -10.73 10.22
CA THR A 143 -5.39 -10.49 9.14
C THR A 143 -6.53 -9.59 9.64
N GLY A 144 -7.18 -9.97 10.76
CA GLY A 144 -8.30 -9.23 11.35
C GLY A 144 -7.90 -7.80 11.74
N MET A 145 -6.78 -7.64 12.48
CA MET A 145 -6.26 -6.33 12.85
C MET A 145 -5.98 -5.44 11.64
N THR A 146 -5.38 -6.00 10.60
CA THR A 146 -5.07 -5.22 9.39
C THR A 146 -6.33 -4.77 8.66
N GLU A 147 -7.30 -5.67 8.45
CA GLU A 147 -8.55 -5.35 7.75
C GLU A 147 -9.37 -4.33 8.54
N MET A 148 -9.44 -4.47 9.88
CA MET A 148 -10.14 -3.55 10.77
C MET A 148 -9.50 -2.14 10.75
N LEU A 149 -8.19 -2.06 11.04
CA LEU A 149 -7.49 -0.77 11.09
C LEU A 149 -7.49 -0.07 9.72
N ALA A 150 -7.25 -0.81 8.64
CA ALA A 150 -7.28 -0.23 7.29
C ALA A 150 -8.66 0.30 6.92
N ARG A 151 -9.74 -0.43 7.25
CA ARG A 151 -11.12 0.01 7.04
C ARG A 151 -11.43 1.26 7.83
N ASP A 152 -11.15 1.26 9.12
CA ASP A 152 -11.53 2.34 10.05
C ASP A 152 -10.75 3.63 9.77
N LEU A 153 -9.47 3.53 9.39
CA LEU A 153 -8.65 4.66 8.95
C LEU A 153 -9.10 5.18 7.58
N ALA A 154 -9.43 4.27 6.63
CA ALA A 154 -9.91 4.66 5.30
C ALA A 154 -11.25 5.42 5.36
N VAL A 155 -12.20 4.99 6.20
CA VAL A 155 -13.48 5.73 6.44
C VAL A 155 -13.20 7.16 6.86
N ARG A 156 -12.13 7.40 7.61
CA ARG A 156 -11.67 8.73 8.05
C ARG A 156 -10.81 9.44 7.00
N ARG A 157 -10.81 8.91 5.76
CA ARG A 157 -10.13 9.48 4.60
C ARG A 157 -8.60 9.45 4.65
N LEU A 158 -8.01 8.83 5.67
CA LEU A 158 -6.58 8.56 5.66
C LEU A 158 -6.30 7.49 4.58
N LEU A 159 -5.51 7.86 3.58
CA LEU A 159 -5.24 7.00 2.44
C LEU A 159 -4.45 5.76 2.88
N ILE A 160 -4.95 4.58 2.56
CA ILE A 160 -4.20 3.35 2.81
C ILE A 160 -3.21 3.11 1.67
N ILE A 161 -1.94 2.99 2.01
CA ILE A 161 -0.84 2.73 1.08
C ILE A 161 -0.21 1.39 1.44
N SER A 162 0.01 0.50 0.46
CA SER A 162 0.72 -0.76 0.72
C SER A 162 1.43 -1.28 -0.54
N GLY A 163 2.12 -2.42 -0.41
CA GLY A 163 3.02 -2.93 -1.44
C GLY A 163 2.45 -4.04 -2.31
N MET A 164 1.16 -4.37 -2.21
CA MET A 164 0.52 -5.43 -2.98
C MET A 164 1.11 -6.83 -2.75
N ALA A 165 1.98 -7.04 -1.76
CA ALA A 165 2.46 -8.38 -1.43
C ALA A 165 1.33 -9.26 -0.86
N ARG A 166 1.55 -10.58 -0.80
CA ARG A 166 0.65 -11.49 -0.06
C ARG A 166 0.52 -11.04 1.39
N GLY A 167 -0.50 -11.50 2.08
CA GLY A 167 -0.68 -11.31 3.52
C GLY A 167 -1.07 -9.89 3.88
N ILE A 168 -0.37 -9.27 4.81
CA ILE A 168 -0.74 -7.98 5.40
C ILE A 168 -0.98 -6.89 4.35
N ASP A 169 -0.12 -6.78 3.33
CA ASP A 169 -0.29 -5.78 2.27
C ASP A 169 -1.64 -5.95 1.54
N SER A 170 -2.00 -7.20 1.20
CA SER A 170 -3.28 -7.51 0.56
C SER A 170 -4.48 -7.25 1.49
N CYS A 171 -4.35 -7.58 2.78
CA CYS A 171 -5.38 -7.31 3.79
C CYS A 171 -5.61 -5.81 3.97
N ALA A 172 -4.54 -4.99 3.96
CA ALA A 172 -4.65 -3.54 4.05
C ALA A 172 -5.47 -2.96 2.89
N HIS A 173 -5.18 -3.37 1.65
CA HIS A 173 -5.97 -2.94 0.50
C HIS A 173 -7.43 -3.41 0.60
N LYS A 174 -7.68 -4.67 0.99
CA LYS A 174 -9.03 -5.21 1.17
C LYS A 174 -9.83 -4.43 2.23
N GLY A 175 -9.21 -4.06 3.35
CA GLY A 175 -9.84 -3.23 4.38
C GLY A 175 -10.31 -1.89 3.83
N ALA A 176 -9.47 -1.18 3.07
CA ALA A 176 -9.85 0.07 2.42
C ALA A 176 -11.00 -0.13 1.39
N LEU A 177 -10.91 -1.18 0.57
CA LEU A 177 -11.93 -1.51 -0.43
C LEU A 177 -13.27 -1.90 0.21
N ALA A 178 -13.25 -2.60 1.36
CA ALA A 178 -14.46 -2.91 2.13
C ALA A 178 -15.18 -1.64 2.62
N ALA A 179 -14.41 -0.60 2.93
CA ALA A 179 -14.93 0.75 3.23
C ALA A 179 -15.36 1.53 1.96
N ARG A 180 -15.24 0.96 0.76
CA ARG A 180 -15.44 1.65 -0.52
C ARG A 180 -14.55 2.88 -0.70
N MET A 181 -13.38 2.86 -0.08
CA MET A 181 -12.40 3.95 -0.14
C MET A 181 -11.23 3.59 -1.07
N PRO A 182 -10.67 4.60 -1.78
CA PRO A 182 -9.52 4.38 -2.63
C PRO A 182 -8.28 4.01 -1.80
N THR A 183 -7.37 3.26 -2.42
CA THR A 183 -6.08 2.86 -1.83
C THR A 183 -4.98 2.93 -2.89
N VAL A 184 -3.74 3.09 -2.46
CA VAL A 184 -2.57 3.16 -3.34
C VAL A 184 -1.66 1.96 -3.15
N ALA A 185 -1.41 1.24 -4.25
CA ALA A 185 -0.48 0.13 -4.29
C ALA A 185 0.85 0.56 -4.93
N VAL A 186 1.95 0.43 -4.20
CA VAL A 186 3.30 0.70 -4.76
C VAL A 186 3.92 -0.62 -5.19
N TRP A 187 4.30 -0.74 -6.46
CA TRP A 187 4.82 -1.98 -7.03
C TRP A 187 6.34 -2.01 -7.11
N GLY A 188 6.92 -3.22 -7.05
CA GLY A 188 8.34 -3.50 -7.31
C GLY A 188 8.59 -4.12 -8.69
N THR A 189 7.67 -3.88 -9.64
CA THR A 189 7.70 -4.33 -11.04
C THR A 189 7.29 -3.18 -11.94
N GLY A 190 7.41 -3.33 -13.26
CA GLY A 190 6.78 -2.41 -14.20
C GLY A 190 5.28 -2.32 -13.95
N ILE A 191 4.69 -1.18 -14.28
CA ILE A 191 3.27 -0.90 -14.01
C ILE A 191 2.30 -1.84 -14.76
N ASP A 192 2.80 -2.52 -15.79
CA ASP A 192 2.12 -3.51 -16.62
C ASP A 192 2.31 -4.96 -16.14
N VAL A 193 3.22 -5.20 -15.17
CA VAL A 193 3.59 -6.53 -14.69
C VAL A 193 3.01 -6.77 -13.29
N ILE A 194 1.87 -7.47 -13.22
CA ILE A 194 1.19 -7.76 -11.96
C ILE A 194 1.98 -8.80 -11.16
N TYR A 195 2.35 -8.45 -9.93
CA TYR A 195 3.01 -9.36 -9.01
C TYR A 195 2.58 -9.10 -7.55
N PRO A 196 2.18 -10.16 -6.81
CA PRO A 196 2.05 -11.54 -7.24
C PRO A 196 0.82 -11.74 -8.17
N LYS A 197 0.85 -12.78 -9.02
CA LYS A 197 -0.20 -12.99 -10.04
C LYS A 197 -1.60 -13.23 -9.46
N GLU A 198 -1.68 -13.83 -8.28
CA GLU A 198 -2.94 -14.06 -7.56
C GLU A 198 -3.66 -12.76 -7.13
N ASN A 199 -2.92 -11.66 -7.00
CA ASN A 199 -3.49 -10.35 -6.66
C ASN A 199 -4.02 -9.57 -7.88
N LYS A 200 -4.18 -10.23 -9.05
CA LYS A 200 -4.71 -9.59 -10.26
C LYS A 200 -6.06 -8.92 -10.01
N LYS A 201 -7.00 -9.67 -9.42
CA LYS A 201 -8.32 -9.13 -9.10
C LYS A 201 -8.23 -7.97 -8.11
N LEU A 202 -7.38 -8.05 -7.10
CA LEU A 202 -7.18 -6.96 -6.15
C LEU A 202 -6.67 -5.68 -6.83
N ALA A 203 -5.75 -5.80 -7.81
CA ALA A 203 -5.28 -4.66 -8.60
C ALA A 203 -6.41 -4.03 -9.42
N GLU A 204 -7.28 -4.85 -10.03
CA GLU A 204 -8.45 -4.41 -10.77
C GLU A 204 -9.46 -3.70 -9.85
N ASP A 205 -9.73 -4.25 -8.66
CA ASP A 205 -10.64 -3.68 -7.67
C ASP A 205 -10.12 -2.32 -7.14
N ILE A 206 -8.80 -2.18 -6.91
CA ILE A 206 -8.17 -0.92 -6.53
C ILE A 206 -8.44 0.15 -7.58
N LEU A 207 -8.21 -0.15 -8.85
CA LEU A 207 -8.44 0.81 -9.94
C LEU A 207 -9.92 1.14 -10.12
N ALA A 208 -10.80 0.14 -10.01
CA ALA A 208 -12.25 0.31 -10.11
C ALA A 208 -12.84 1.20 -9.00
N THR A 209 -12.22 1.20 -7.81
CA THR A 209 -12.63 2.05 -6.67
C THR A 209 -12.01 3.45 -6.73
N GLY A 210 -11.35 3.81 -7.83
CA GLY A 210 -10.70 5.12 -7.98
C GLY A 210 -9.34 5.21 -7.28
N GLY A 211 -8.74 4.08 -6.91
CA GLY A 211 -7.40 3.99 -6.36
C GLY A 211 -6.30 4.17 -7.40
N ALA A 212 -5.05 3.96 -6.98
CA ALA A 212 -3.90 4.05 -7.87
C ALA A 212 -2.88 2.93 -7.64
N ILE A 213 -2.17 2.60 -8.70
CA ILE A 213 -1.02 1.71 -8.71
C ILE A 213 0.18 2.51 -9.19
N VAL A 214 1.30 2.42 -8.46
CA VAL A 214 2.48 3.25 -8.67
C VAL A 214 3.73 2.39 -8.75
N SER A 215 4.63 2.72 -9.66
CA SER A 215 5.96 2.12 -9.75
C SER A 215 7.01 3.16 -10.12
N GLU A 216 8.27 2.95 -9.71
CA GLU A 216 9.43 3.70 -10.20
C GLU A 216 10.16 2.97 -11.34
N LEU A 217 9.66 1.83 -11.76
CA LEU A 217 10.32 0.95 -12.71
C LEU A 217 9.66 1.04 -14.09
N PRO A 218 10.46 1.03 -15.17
CA PRO A 218 9.94 1.06 -16.55
C PRO A 218 9.01 -0.11 -16.86
N MET A 219 8.18 0.07 -17.88
CA MET A 219 7.30 -0.96 -18.42
C MET A 219 8.05 -2.25 -18.73
N GLY A 220 7.41 -3.39 -18.50
CA GLY A 220 8.01 -4.70 -18.73
C GLY A 220 9.03 -5.15 -17.69
N THR A 221 9.30 -4.36 -16.64
CA THR A 221 10.25 -4.79 -15.60
C THR A 221 9.66 -5.94 -14.79
N PHE A 222 10.32 -7.10 -14.87
CA PHE A 222 9.92 -8.31 -14.13
C PHE A 222 10.25 -8.23 -12.63
N PRO A 223 9.55 -9.02 -11.78
CA PRO A 223 9.84 -9.08 -10.36
C PRO A 223 11.24 -9.63 -10.10
N ALA A 224 12.05 -8.86 -9.39
CA ALA A 224 13.39 -9.23 -8.96
C ALA A 224 13.57 -8.90 -7.47
N PRO A 225 14.27 -9.76 -6.68
CA PRO A 225 14.40 -9.59 -5.24
C PRO A 225 14.90 -8.21 -4.81
N GLN A 226 15.81 -7.60 -5.56
CA GLN A 226 16.38 -6.27 -5.29
C GLN A 226 15.38 -5.11 -5.46
N ASN A 227 14.33 -5.28 -6.26
CA ASN A 227 13.35 -4.22 -6.53
C ASN A 227 12.45 -3.96 -5.32
N PHE A 228 12.15 -4.98 -4.52
CA PHE A 228 11.21 -4.84 -3.40
C PHE A 228 11.77 -3.99 -2.25
N PRO A 229 13.03 -4.19 -1.77
CA PRO A 229 13.62 -3.29 -0.79
C PRO A 229 13.74 -1.84 -1.31
N ARG A 230 14.09 -1.66 -2.58
CA ARG A 230 14.18 -0.35 -3.21
C ARG A 230 12.83 0.36 -3.27
N ARG A 231 11.75 -0.36 -3.60
CA ARG A 231 10.39 0.16 -3.61
C ARG A 231 9.93 0.61 -2.22
N ASN A 232 10.36 -0.05 -1.13
CA ASN A 232 9.86 0.21 0.21
C ASN A 232 10.09 1.65 0.69
N ARG A 233 11.15 2.33 0.22
CA ARG A 233 11.37 3.76 0.49
C ARG A 233 10.28 4.68 -0.09
N ILE A 234 9.62 4.24 -1.16
CA ILE A 234 8.52 4.97 -1.76
C ILE A 234 7.24 4.78 -0.94
N LEU A 235 7.00 3.58 -0.38
CA LEU A 235 5.90 3.33 0.54
C LEU A 235 5.95 4.28 1.74
N SER A 236 7.08 4.30 2.44
CA SER A 236 7.27 5.21 3.59
C SER A 236 7.34 6.68 3.16
N GLY A 237 7.93 6.98 1.99
CA GLY A 237 8.06 8.34 1.47
C GLY A 237 6.73 9.01 1.11
N LEU A 238 5.75 8.24 0.63
CA LEU A 238 4.40 8.73 0.33
C LEU A 238 3.56 8.90 1.60
N ALA A 239 3.86 8.15 2.66
CA ALA A 239 3.06 8.10 3.87
C ALA A 239 3.42 9.19 4.88
N VAL A 240 2.48 9.57 5.73
CA VAL A 240 2.75 10.36 6.94
C VAL A 240 3.31 9.46 8.05
N ALA A 241 2.92 8.19 8.06
CA ALA A 241 3.34 7.20 9.05
C ALA A 241 3.37 5.80 8.44
N VAL A 242 4.05 4.87 9.10
CA VAL A 242 4.11 3.45 8.74
C VAL A 242 3.61 2.61 9.90
N LEU A 243 2.62 1.74 9.63
CA LEU A 243 2.07 0.78 10.57
C LEU A 243 2.58 -0.63 10.25
N VAL A 244 3.24 -1.26 11.21
CA VAL A 244 3.71 -2.65 11.13
C VAL A 244 2.77 -3.53 11.93
N VAL A 245 2.11 -4.50 11.28
CA VAL A 245 1.14 -5.39 11.96
C VAL A 245 1.81 -6.67 12.46
N GLU A 246 2.27 -7.52 11.58
CA GLU A 246 3.03 -8.73 11.91
C GLU A 246 4.29 -8.83 11.06
N ALA A 247 5.39 -9.18 11.67
CA ALA A 247 6.65 -9.42 10.98
C ALA A 247 7.62 -10.21 11.86
N ALA A 248 8.17 -11.30 11.32
CA ALA A 248 9.21 -12.06 11.98
C ALA A 248 10.54 -11.29 12.01
N GLU A 249 11.49 -11.76 12.82
CA GLU A 249 12.79 -11.12 13.03
C GLU A 249 13.54 -10.76 11.74
N ASN A 250 13.59 -11.69 10.78
CA ASN A 250 14.30 -11.51 9.51
C ASN A 250 13.37 -11.11 8.35
N SER A 251 12.34 -10.32 8.64
CA SER A 251 11.35 -9.89 7.65
C SER A 251 11.85 -8.69 6.84
N GLY A 252 11.51 -8.67 5.54
CA GLY A 252 11.67 -7.49 4.68
C GLY A 252 10.89 -6.26 5.16
N THR A 253 9.89 -6.43 6.04
CA THR A 253 9.14 -5.36 6.69
C THR A 253 10.04 -4.45 7.53
N ARG A 254 11.12 -4.99 8.13
CA ARG A 254 12.14 -4.19 8.85
C ARG A 254 12.83 -3.15 7.95
N VAL A 255 12.96 -3.45 6.66
CA VAL A 255 13.51 -2.48 5.71
C VAL A 255 12.58 -1.28 5.57
N THR A 256 11.26 -1.52 5.47
CA THR A 256 10.28 -0.43 5.41
C THR A 256 10.26 0.39 6.71
N ALA A 257 10.30 -0.28 7.87
CA ALA A 257 10.37 0.41 9.17
C ALA A 257 11.65 1.27 9.29
N ARG A 258 12.79 0.77 8.79
CA ARG A 258 14.03 1.54 8.74
C ARG A 258 13.91 2.73 7.80
N CYS A 259 13.36 2.53 6.59
CA CYS A 259 13.12 3.65 5.66
C CYS A 259 12.24 4.73 6.30
N ALA A 260 11.19 4.34 7.05
CA ALA A 260 10.34 5.28 7.77
C ALA A 260 11.15 6.12 8.79
N ALA A 261 11.98 5.47 9.61
CA ALA A 261 12.84 6.15 10.58
C ALA A 261 13.86 7.09 9.89
N ASP A 262 14.52 6.62 8.83
CA ASP A 262 15.50 7.42 8.06
C ASP A 262 14.82 8.64 7.36
N GLN A 263 13.51 8.57 7.13
CA GLN A 263 12.70 9.61 6.47
C GLN A 263 11.89 10.46 7.46
N ASN A 264 12.11 10.33 8.78
CA ASN A 264 11.36 11.01 9.83
C ASN A 264 9.84 10.81 9.73
N ARG A 265 9.41 9.58 9.39
CA ARG A 265 7.99 9.19 9.41
C ARG A 265 7.68 8.51 10.73
N ASP A 266 6.51 8.80 11.29
CA ASP A 266 6.04 8.13 12.49
C ASP A 266 5.93 6.62 12.27
N LEU A 267 6.32 5.86 13.27
CA LEU A 267 6.31 4.40 13.22
C LEU A 267 5.36 3.85 14.26
N TYR A 268 4.38 3.11 13.78
CA TYR A 268 3.36 2.43 14.57
C TYR A 268 3.54 0.92 14.49
N ALA A 269 3.14 0.23 15.53
CA ALA A 269 3.21 -1.23 15.57
C ALA A 269 2.03 -1.82 16.34
N VAL A 270 1.42 -2.86 15.76
CA VAL A 270 0.38 -3.64 16.43
C VAL A 270 1.05 -4.62 17.39
N PRO A 271 0.73 -4.59 18.70
CA PRO A 271 1.30 -5.52 19.65
C PRO A 271 0.79 -6.94 19.37
N GLY A 272 1.57 -7.93 19.74
CA GLY A 272 1.14 -9.32 19.64
C GLY A 272 1.79 -10.20 20.71
N ASN A 273 1.38 -11.46 20.76
CA ASN A 273 1.87 -12.41 21.74
C ASN A 273 3.40 -12.56 21.62
N VAL A 274 4.12 -12.41 22.73
CA VAL A 274 5.59 -12.46 22.77
C VAL A 274 6.17 -13.81 22.36
N THR A 275 5.38 -14.88 22.43
CA THR A 275 5.78 -16.23 21.99
C THR A 275 5.56 -16.44 20.49
N SER A 276 4.79 -15.57 19.82
CA SER A 276 4.55 -15.64 18.39
C SER A 276 5.73 -15.07 17.59
N LYS A 277 6.22 -15.83 16.61
CA LYS A 277 7.29 -15.39 15.72
C LYS A 277 6.88 -14.15 14.90
N GLY A 278 5.59 -14.02 14.55
CA GLY A 278 5.05 -12.87 13.80
C GLY A 278 5.05 -11.57 14.59
N SER A 279 5.04 -11.65 15.92
CA SER A 279 5.02 -10.48 16.80
C SER A 279 6.41 -9.95 17.16
N TRP A 280 7.48 -10.64 16.75
CA TRP A 280 8.85 -10.27 17.15
C TRP A 280 9.23 -8.86 16.70
N THR A 281 9.04 -8.54 15.41
CA THR A 281 9.40 -7.22 14.87
C THR A 281 8.51 -6.11 15.43
N PRO A 282 7.16 -6.17 15.41
CA PRO A 282 6.34 -5.11 16.00
C PRO A 282 6.63 -4.89 17.48
N ASN A 283 6.73 -5.94 18.30
CA ASN A 283 7.07 -5.80 19.73
C ASN A 283 8.48 -5.18 19.94
N THR A 284 9.44 -5.50 19.06
CA THR A 284 10.78 -4.90 19.09
C THR A 284 10.73 -3.41 18.72
N LEU A 285 9.95 -3.04 17.70
CA LEU A 285 9.78 -1.65 17.29
C LEU A 285 9.12 -0.82 18.40
N ILE A 286 8.10 -1.38 19.11
CA ILE A 286 7.50 -0.73 20.29
C ILE A 286 8.54 -0.47 21.37
N LYS A 287 9.41 -1.44 21.67
CA LYS A 287 10.53 -1.27 22.62
C LYS A 287 11.53 -0.20 22.18
N GLN A 288 11.63 0.06 20.88
CA GLN A 288 12.52 1.07 20.29
C GLN A 288 11.85 2.45 20.13
N GLY A 289 10.62 2.60 20.59
CA GLY A 289 9.90 3.88 20.57
C GLY A 289 8.81 4.01 19.51
N ALA A 290 8.55 2.96 18.72
CA ALA A 290 7.35 2.94 17.88
C ALA A 290 6.10 2.94 18.77
N LYS A 291 5.06 3.69 18.37
CA LYS A 291 3.82 3.75 19.13
C LYS A 291 3.03 2.46 18.96
N LEU A 292 2.49 1.96 20.06
CA LEU A 292 1.57 0.83 20.07
C LEU A 292 0.23 1.27 19.49
N VAL A 293 -0.31 0.47 18.58
CA VAL A 293 -1.63 0.69 17.97
C VAL A 293 -2.49 -0.55 18.18
N ALA A 294 -3.58 -0.39 18.88
CA ALA A 294 -4.63 -1.37 19.06
C ALA A 294 -5.91 -1.00 18.30
N THR A 295 -6.18 0.32 18.18
CA THR A 295 -7.35 0.86 17.49
C THR A 295 -6.96 1.99 16.54
N TRP A 296 -7.89 2.46 15.71
CA TRP A 296 -7.63 3.57 14.79
C TRP A 296 -7.41 4.90 15.53
N GLU A 297 -7.99 5.06 16.72
CA GLU A 297 -7.83 6.23 17.59
C GLU A 297 -6.35 6.48 17.92
N ASP A 298 -5.60 5.42 18.22
CA ASP A 298 -4.18 5.50 18.55
C ASP A 298 -3.36 6.17 17.41
N VAL A 299 -3.76 5.91 16.16
CA VAL A 299 -3.16 6.56 14.99
C VAL A 299 -3.66 7.99 14.84
N TRP A 300 -4.99 8.20 14.98
CA TRP A 300 -5.64 9.48 14.71
C TRP A 300 -5.20 10.57 15.68
N GLU A 301 -5.11 10.27 16.96
CA GLU A 301 -4.70 11.21 18.00
C GLU A 301 -3.26 11.69 17.81
N ASP A 302 -2.42 10.85 17.23
CA ASP A 302 -1.00 11.11 17.00
C ASP A 302 -0.69 11.80 15.67
N LEU A 303 -1.64 11.81 14.74
CA LEU A 303 -1.43 12.51 13.47
C LEU A 303 -1.17 14.01 13.69
N PRO A 304 -0.26 14.62 12.92
CA PRO A 304 -0.04 16.07 12.95
C PRO A 304 -1.36 16.83 12.79
N SER A 305 -1.56 17.88 13.59
CA SER A 305 -2.81 18.66 13.60
C SER A 305 -3.19 19.18 12.21
N GLN A 306 -2.21 19.56 11.39
CA GLN A 306 -2.44 20.00 10.01
C GLN A 306 -3.03 18.88 9.15
N VAL A 307 -2.52 17.65 9.29
CA VAL A 307 -3.03 16.46 8.56
C VAL A 307 -4.46 16.16 8.97
N ARG A 308 -4.76 16.20 10.28
CA ARG A 308 -6.14 15.99 10.77
C ARG A 308 -7.11 17.04 10.22
N LEU A 309 -6.74 18.31 10.25
CA LEU A 309 -7.54 19.39 9.69
C LEU A 309 -7.79 19.22 8.19
N GLU A 310 -6.78 18.79 7.42
CA GLU A 310 -6.91 18.51 5.98
C GLU A 310 -7.93 17.37 5.73
N LEU A 311 -7.85 16.28 6.50
CA LEU A 311 -8.76 15.14 6.38
C LEU A 311 -10.19 15.49 6.82
N GLU A 312 -10.35 16.33 7.85
CA GLU A 312 -11.67 16.79 8.34
C GLU A 312 -12.30 17.79 7.38
N ALA A 313 -11.51 18.65 6.75
CA ALA A 313 -12.02 19.65 5.79
C ALA A 313 -12.59 19.00 4.52
N GLU A 314 -12.07 17.84 4.11
CA GLU A 314 -12.61 17.07 3.00
C GLU A 314 -13.92 16.34 3.34
N ALA A 315 -14.30 16.25 4.61
CA ALA A 315 -15.53 15.58 5.00
C ALA A 315 -16.76 16.42 4.59
N PRO A 316 -17.80 15.86 3.94
CA PRO A 316 -19.04 16.54 3.72
C PRO A 316 -19.62 16.99 5.08
N LEU A 317 -20.24 18.17 5.14
CA LEU A 317 -20.87 18.73 6.34
C LEU A 317 -21.96 17.83 6.98
N GLU A 318 -22.36 16.76 6.29
CA GLU A 318 -23.37 15.80 6.73
C GLU A 318 -22.89 14.70 7.69
N SER A 319 -21.58 14.57 7.94
CA SER A 319 -21.07 13.50 8.79
C SER A 319 -21.02 13.79 10.30
N LYS A 320 -21.64 14.90 10.76
CA LYS A 320 -21.79 15.17 12.20
C LYS A 320 -22.84 14.30 12.91
N SER A 321 -23.45 13.33 12.21
CA SER A 321 -24.48 12.46 12.80
C SER A 321 -24.25 10.97 12.61
N ALA A 322 -23.00 10.52 12.50
CA ALA A 322 -22.69 9.10 12.47
C ALA A 322 -21.95 8.61 13.73
N THR A 323 -22.26 9.21 14.89
CA THR A 323 -22.14 8.53 16.19
C THR A 323 -23.51 7.99 16.56
N THR A 324 -24.16 7.31 15.62
CA THR A 324 -25.17 6.34 15.98
C THR A 324 -24.46 5.00 16.05
N ALA A 325 -23.93 4.68 17.23
CA ALA A 325 -23.92 3.31 17.69
C ALA A 325 -25.20 2.65 17.18
N SER A 326 -25.11 1.52 16.52
CA SER A 326 -26.24 0.69 16.15
C SER A 326 -27.22 0.68 17.32
N LEU A 327 -28.38 1.34 17.18
CA LEU A 327 -29.45 1.33 18.17
C LEU A 327 -30.24 0.02 18.16
N LEU A 328 -29.75 -0.98 17.42
CA LEU A 328 -30.17 -2.34 17.61
C LEU A 328 -29.29 -2.92 18.71
N PRO A 329 -29.85 -3.35 19.84
CA PRO A 329 -29.09 -4.08 20.84
C PRO A 329 -28.41 -5.25 20.12
N ASP A 330 -27.13 -5.44 20.40
CA ASP A 330 -26.41 -6.64 19.95
C ASP A 330 -27.32 -7.85 20.25
N PRO A 331 -27.57 -8.73 19.28
CA PRO A 331 -28.39 -9.90 19.52
C PRO A 331 -27.81 -10.61 20.73
N VAL A 332 -28.64 -10.75 21.76
CA VAL A 332 -28.25 -11.44 23.00
C VAL A 332 -27.78 -12.82 22.61
N LEU A 333 -26.49 -13.12 22.85
CA LEU A 333 -25.93 -14.42 22.62
C LEU A 333 -26.72 -15.47 23.41
N ARG A 334 -27.05 -16.56 22.76
CA ARG A 334 -27.55 -17.73 23.48
C ARG A 334 -26.43 -18.28 24.41
N PRO A 335 -26.75 -18.92 25.50
CA PRO A 335 -25.75 -19.49 26.42
C PRO A 335 -24.72 -20.36 25.70
N GLU A 336 -25.16 -21.17 24.72
CA GLU A 336 -24.33 -22.06 23.93
C GLU A 336 -23.34 -21.27 23.03
N GLU A 337 -23.79 -20.18 22.43
CA GLU A 337 -22.97 -19.29 21.62
C GLU A 337 -21.89 -18.59 22.45
N ALA A 338 -22.25 -18.17 23.68
CA ALA A 338 -21.31 -17.54 24.60
C ALA A 338 -20.19 -18.51 25.00
N MET A 339 -20.55 -19.77 25.31
CA MET A 339 -19.56 -20.81 25.68
C MET A 339 -18.62 -21.15 24.54
N VAL A 340 -19.11 -21.24 23.30
CA VAL A 340 -18.27 -21.46 22.12
C VAL A 340 -17.33 -20.28 21.86
N LEU A 341 -17.80 -19.03 22.04
CA LEU A 341 -16.97 -17.84 21.89
C LEU A 341 -15.90 -17.71 22.95
N GLU A 342 -16.13 -18.24 24.15
CA GLU A 342 -15.16 -18.18 25.27
C GLU A 342 -13.95 -19.07 25.02
N VAL A 343 -14.12 -20.22 24.38
CA VAL A 343 -13.02 -21.13 24.03
C VAL A 343 -12.27 -20.70 22.76
N LEU A 344 -12.92 -19.95 21.88
CA LEU A 344 -12.30 -19.46 20.64
C LEU A 344 -11.51 -18.17 20.89
N ARG A 345 -10.30 -18.14 20.36
CA ARG A 345 -9.39 -16.99 20.43
C ARG A 345 -9.34 -16.24 19.10
N THR A 346 -8.91 -15.00 19.17
CA THR A 346 -8.68 -14.16 17.98
C THR A 346 -7.30 -14.37 17.38
N ASP A 347 -6.36 -14.89 18.16
CA ASP A 347 -4.93 -15.06 17.82
C ASP A 347 -4.55 -16.50 17.47
N ASP A 348 -5.46 -17.46 17.68
CA ASP A 348 -5.24 -18.87 17.38
C ASP A 348 -6.52 -19.53 16.87
N SER A 349 -6.40 -20.53 16.02
CA SER A 349 -7.54 -21.29 15.48
C SER A 349 -7.63 -22.66 16.13
N LEU A 350 -8.82 -23.05 16.58
CA LEU A 350 -9.11 -24.36 17.12
C LEU A 350 -9.80 -25.25 16.06
N GLN A 351 -9.38 -26.49 16.01
CA GLN A 351 -10.00 -27.51 15.17
C GLN A 351 -11.30 -27.98 15.82
N ILE A 352 -12.31 -28.35 15.02
CA ILE A 352 -13.65 -28.65 15.50
C ILE A 352 -13.68 -29.76 16.57
N ASP A 353 -12.81 -30.76 16.43
CA ASP A 353 -12.74 -31.87 17.39
C ASP A 353 -12.20 -31.38 18.75
N GLU A 354 -11.26 -30.42 18.76
CA GLU A 354 -10.76 -29.79 19.98
C GLU A 354 -11.84 -28.93 20.66
N ILE A 355 -12.67 -28.22 19.89
CA ILE A 355 -13.80 -27.46 20.44
C ILE A 355 -14.82 -28.39 21.08
N LEU A 356 -15.11 -29.52 20.43
CA LEU A 356 -16.04 -30.53 20.96
C LEU A 356 -15.50 -31.15 22.27
N GLU A 357 -14.21 -31.46 22.32
CA GLU A 357 -13.54 -31.99 23.53
C GLU A 357 -13.57 -31.00 24.70
N LEU A 358 -13.28 -29.71 24.43
CA LEU A 358 -13.28 -28.66 25.46
C LEU A 358 -14.68 -28.38 26.03
N LEU A 359 -15.73 -28.62 25.28
CA LEU A 359 -17.12 -28.35 25.67
C LEU A 359 -17.94 -29.61 25.97
N GLU A 360 -17.34 -30.81 25.92
CA GLU A 360 -18.00 -32.12 26.06
C GLU A 360 -18.87 -32.23 27.33
N THR A 361 -18.44 -31.59 28.43
CA THR A 361 -19.16 -31.61 29.71
C THR A 361 -20.30 -30.60 29.83
N GLN A 362 -20.40 -29.64 28.89
CA GLN A 362 -21.31 -28.50 28.98
C GLN A 362 -22.33 -28.46 27.82
N LEU A 363 -21.95 -28.92 26.65
CA LEU A 363 -22.76 -28.88 25.44
C LEU A 363 -22.71 -30.22 24.69
N THR A 364 -23.81 -30.58 24.05
CA THR A 364 -23.83 -31.68 23.11
C THR A 364 -23.17 -31.27 21.78
N SER A 365 -22.66 -32.24 21.03
CA SER A 365 -22.07 -31.96 19.72
C SER A 365 -23.03 -31.20 18.78
N SER A 366 -24.34 -31.47 18.85
CA SER A 366 -25.35 -30.76 18.04
C SER A 366 -25.47 -29.27 18.43
N GLU A 367 -25.40 -28.95 19.73
CA GLU A 367 -25.45 -27.58 20.23
C GLU A 367 -24.18 -26.82 19.83
N VAL A 368 -23.00 -27.44 19.89
CA VAL A 368 -21.75 -26.83 19.43
C VAL A 368 -21.81 -26.52 17.92
N PHE A 369 -22.30 -27.45 17.09
CA PHE A 369 -22.45 -27.22 15.66
C PHE A 369 -23.44 -26.09 15.35
N MET A 370 -24.58 -26.03 16.04
CA MET A 370 -25.56 -24.96 15.88
C MET A 370 -24.99 -23.61 16.30
N ALA A 371 -24.28 -23.55 17.43
CA ALA A 371 -23.64 -22.33 17.90
C ALA A 371 -22.56 -21.85 16.93
N LEU A 372 -21.69 -22.72 16.42
CA LEU A 372 -20.68 -22.38 15.41
C LEU A 372 -21.34 -21.84 14.14
N PHE A 373 -22.42 -22.44 13.67
CA PHE A 373 -23.15 -21.99 12.48
C PHE A 373 -23.75 -20.59 12.66
N GLU A 374 -24.44 -20.34 13.78
CA GLU A 374 -25.03 -19.02 14.08
C GLU A 374 -23.98 -17.94 14.28
N LEU A 375 -22.86 -18.27 14.96
CA LEU A 375 -21.76 -17.36 15.18
C LEU A 375 -21.03 -17.01 13.86
N GLU A 376 -20.97 -17.94 12.90
CA GLU A 376 -20.40 -17.70 11.58
C GLU A 376 -21.32 -16.82 10.74
N ILE A 377 -22.65 -17.07 10.72
CA ILE A 377 -23.64 -16.22 10.02
C ILE A 377 -23.62 -14.79 10.59
N THR A 378 -23.52 -14.65 11.91
CA THR A 378 -23.44 -13.34 12.57
C THR A 378 -22.05 -12.67 12.43
N GLY A 379 -21.09 -13.35 11.79
CA GLY A 379 -19.75 -12.84 11.55
C GLY A 379 -18.84 -12.75 12.78
N ARG A 380 -19.23 -13.40 13.90
CA ARG A 380 -18.46 -13.39 15.14
C ARG A 380 -17.33 -14.41 15.18
N ILE A 381 -17.40 -15.42 14.31
CA ILE A 381 -16.31 -16.38 14.06
C ILE A 381 -16.14 -16.58 12.55
N ARG A 382 -15.03 -17.16 12.17
CA ARG A 382 -14.73 -17.52 10.78
C ARG A 382 -14.22 -18.97 10.72
N GLN A 383 -14.76 -19.75 9.79
CA GLN A 383 -14.22 -21.05 9.46
C GLN A 383 -13.00 -20.92 8.54
N LEU A 384 -11.95 -21.66 8.86
CA LEU A 384 -10.72 -21.80 8.08
C LEU A 384 -10.62 -23.20 7.46
N PRO A 385 -9.76 -23.42 6.42
CA PRO A 385 -9.55 -24.75 5.85
C PRO A 385 -9.18 -25.79 6.91
N GLY A 386 -9.71 -27.00 6.80
CA GLY A 386 -9.51 -28.08 7.77
C GLY A 386 -10.47 -28.06 8.94
N LYS A 387 -11.62 -27.38 8.83
CA LYS A 387 -12.61 -27.22 9.90
C LYS A 387 -12.02 -26.58 11.17
N ASN A 388 -11.13 -25.66 11.01
CA ASN A 388 -10.63 -24.81 12.08
C ASN A 388 -11.52 -23.56 12.20
N TYR A 389 -11.74 -23.08 13.42
CA TYR A 389 -12.54 -21.91 13.71
C TYR A 389 -11.72 -20.90 14.48
N VAL A 390 -11.92 -19.62 14.19
CA VAL A 390 -11.25 -18.49 14.87
C VAL A 390 -12.30 -17.42 15.17
N ARG A 391 -12.18 -16.80 16.32
CA ARG A 391 -13.02 -15.66 16.70
C ARG A 391 -12.64 -14.45 15.84
N THR A 392 -13.64 -13.77 15.27
CA THR A 392 -13.45 -12.48 14.61
C THR A 392 -13.43 -11.36 15.65
N MET A 393 -12.76 -10.28 15.34
CA MET A 393 -12.72 -9.07 16.19
C MET A 393 -13.98 -8.23 16.02
#